data_85de20ecfbe9140533440afa000464f5
#
_entry.id   85de20ecfbe9140533440afa000464f5
#
_cell.length_a   1.000
_cell.length_b   1.000
_cell.length_c   1.000
_cell.angle_alpha   90.00
_cell.angle_beta   90.00
_cell.angle_gamma   90.00
#
_symmetry.space_group_name_H-M   'P 1'
#
loop_
_entity.id
_entity.type
_entity.pdbx_description
1 polymer ?
#
loop_
_entity_poly.entity_id
_entity_poly.type
_entity_poly.pdbx_seq_one_letter_code
_entity_poly.pdbx_strand_id
1 'polypeptide(L)'
;MRKGFTFVLAITIPLASPGEALSEQKIDEAFADFIVRYQKEYHSEAERNRRRELFAKTLMDVVAANEEHNEEAGGSPPTVSGISSKYVADINAFADLSAKRIHSGVVVRGAHLDANYQFNDDLPESVDWVAAGAVGPVRNQLNCGCCYAIQAATMAEGRFQIKTGIKPLIPFSVQQIVDCSKSAGNNGCKGGNLVDTWVYVQNQGIVKESAYPYTAKDGKCKVSVVTSPANQCLADHDVKGWRGILPEDEPGLRAAVAEGPVSVNIHALSARFRNYRFGVMTPKECGEGNLNHAITIVGYGKTPENVTYWKVLNSWGPTWGEDGIGYVERITPGYPRGIKDG
;
A
#
# COMPACT_ATOMS: atom_id res chain seq x y z
N MET A 1 10.41 -15.45 -33.33
CA MET A 1 10.86 -15.45 -31.92
C MET A 1 9.66 -15.78 -31.05
N ARG A 2 9.60 -17.00 -30.52
CA ARG A 2 8.49 -17.45 -29.66
C ARG A 2 8.69 -16.84 -28.26
N LYS A 3 7.79 -16.00 -27.84
CA LYS A 3 7.72 -15.53 -26.43
C LYS A 3 7.21 -16.70 -25.58
N GLY A 4 8.10 -17.29 -24.79
CA GLY A 4 7.73 -18.30 -23.81
C GLY A 4 6.87 -17.66 -22.72
N PHE A 5 5.64 -18.10 -22.59
CA PHE A 5 4.79 -17.83 -21.43
C PHE A 5 5.32 -18.72 -20.30
N THR A 6 5.91 -18.10 -19.28
CA THR A 6 6.19 -18.79 -18.03
C THR A 6 4.87 -18.89 -17.26
N PHE A 7 4.26 -20.07 -17.26
CA PHE A 7 3.16 -20.36 -16.36
C PHE A 7 3.70 -20.36 -14.94
N VAL A 8 3.33 -19.35 -14.16
CA VAL A 8 3.50 -19.40 -12.72
C VAL A 8 2.47 -20.40 -12.20
N LEU A 9 2.93 -21.61 -11.92
CA LEU A 9 2.11 -22.62 -11.23
C LEU A 9 1.75 -22.00 -9.86
N ALA A 10 0.48 -21.72 -9.66
CA ALA A 10 -0.04 -21.44 -8.32
C ALA A 10 0.15 -22.74 -7.52
N ILE A 11 1.11 -22.74 -6.60
CA ILE A 11 1.21 -23.83 -5.62
C ILE A 11 0.01 -23.64 -4.71
N THR A 12 -1.06 -24.37 -5.00
CA THR A 12 -2.11 -24.59 -4.01
C THR A 12 -1.46 -25.46 -2.93
N ILE A 13 -1.03 -24.82 -1.82
CA ILE A 13 -0.78 -25.58 -0.59
C ILE A 13 -2.11 -26.29 -0.31
N PRO A 14 -2.16 -27.63 -0.31
CA PRO A 14 -3.38 -28.31 0.05
C PRO A 14 -3.72 -27.86 1.47
N LEU A 15 -4.71 -26.98 1.58
CA LEU A 15 -5.24 -26.54 2.86
C LEU A 15 -5.67 -27.81 3.60
N ALA A 16 -5.24 -27.96 4.84
CA ALA A 16 -5.72 -29.00 5.73
C ALA A 16 -7.26 -28.97 5.71
N SER A 17 -7.87 -30.13 5.85
CA SER A 17 -9.32 -30.20 6.00
C SER A 17 -9.75 -29.30 7.16
N PRO A 18 -10.90 -28.60 7.09
CA PRO A 18 -11.36 -27.73 8.15
C PRO A 18 -11.26 -28.42 9.53
N GLY A 19 -10.55 -27.78 10.46
CA GLY A 19 -10.33 -28.30 11.82
C GLY A 19 -9.11 -29.20 12.03
N GLU A 20 -8.28 -29.48 11.00
CA GLU A 20 -7.04 -30.25 11.17
C GLU A 20 -5.88 -29.30 11.51
N ALA A 21 -5.28 -29.48 12.72
CA ALA A 21 -4.10 -28.71 13.10
C ALA A 21 -2.93 -28.97 12.13
N LEU A 22 -2.27 -27.89 11.68
CA LEU A 22 -1.09 -27.98 10.83
C LEU A 22 0.03 -28.76 11.57
N SER A 23 0.42 -29.91 11.03
CA SER A 23 1.53 -30.68 11.57
C SER A 23 2.86 -29.96 11.32
N GLU A 24 3.86 -30.19 12.18
CA GLU A 24 5.22 -29.65 12.00
C GLU A 24 5.80 -30.01 10.63
N GLN A 25 5.52 -31.22 10.14
CA GLN A 25 5.95 -31.67 8.80
C GLN A 25 5.33 -30.78 7.70
N LYS A 26 4.02 -30.48 7.74
CA LYS A 26 3.36 -29.60 6.76
C LYS A 26 3.92 -28.18 6.81
N ILE A 27 4.24 -27.68 8.02
CA ILE A 27 4.89 -26.38 8.19
C ILE A 27 6.28 -26.36 7.56
N ASP A 28 7.08 -27.42 7.74
CA ASP A 28 8.43 -27.53 7.17
C ASP A 28 8.41 -27.59 5.63
N GLU A 29 7.50 -28.36 5.06
CA GLU A 29 7.29 -28.43 3.62
C GLU A 29 6.90 -27.06 3.06
N ALA A 30 5.92 -26.40 3.68
CA ALA A 30 5.48 -25.06 3.27
C ALA A 30 6.59 -24.00 3.40
N PHE A 31 7.43 -24.09 4.46
CA PHE A 31 8.55 -23.18 4.65
C PHE A 31 9.66 -23.40 3.61
N ALA A 32 9.92 -24.66 3.24
CA ALA A 32 10.87 -24.97 2.16
C ALA A 32 10.41 -24.39 0.82
N ASP A 33 9.14 -24.55 0.47
CA ASP A 33 8.56 -23.97 -0.74
C ASP A 33 8.60 -22.43 -0.72
N PHE A 34 8.31 -21.83 0.45
CA PHE A 34 8.41 -20.38 0.65
C PHE A 34 9.83 -19.86 0.40
N ILE A 35 10.87 -20.54 0.90
CA ILE A 35 12.27 -20.18 0.67
C ILE A 35 12.58 -20.14 -0.82
N VAL A 36 12.17 -21.16 -1.55
CA VAL A 36 12.41 -21.27 -3.01
C VAL A 36 11.62 -20.21 -3.76
N ARG A 37 10.33 -20.08 -3.49
CA ARG A 37 9.43 -19.15 -4.20
C ARG A 37 9.84 -17.70 -4.07
N TYR A 38 10.28 -17.28 -2.86
CA TYR A 38 10.65 -15.90 -2.58
C TYR A 38 12.17 -15.67 -2.51
N GLN A 39 12.97 -16.65 -2.94
CA GLN A 39 14.44 -16.60 -3.02
C GLN A 39 15.05 -16.10 -1.69
N LYS A 40 14.62 -16.74 -0.58
CA LYS A 40 15.07 -16.36 0.76
C LYS A 40 16.43 -16.91 1.06
N GLU A 41 17.30 -16.08 1.65
CA GLU A 41 18.61 -16.46 2.14
C GLU A 41 18.71 -16.13 3.62
N TYR A 42 19.26 -17.06 4.42
CA TYR A 42 19.48 -16.89 5.86
C TYR A 42 20.93 -17.13 6.17
N HIS A 43 21.56 -16.22 6.91
CA HIS A 43 23.01 -16.23 7.16
C HIS A 43 23.42 -17.20 8.27
N SER A 44 22.50 -17.80 9.00
CA SER A 44 22.77 -18.82 10.03
C SER A 44 21.55 -19.70 10.26
N GLU A 45 21.81 -20.90 10.81
CA GLU A 45 20.76 -21.82 11.23
C GLU A 45 19.84 -21.19 12.30
N ALA A 46 20.40 -20.44 13.24
CA ALA A 46 19.63 -19.72 14.25
C ALA A 46 18.72 -18.65 13.64
N GLU A 47 19.12 -17.98 12.58
CA GLU A 47 18.25 -17.08 11.83
C GLU A 47 17.16 -17.84 11.09
N ARG A 48 17.53 -18.91 10.38
CA ARG A 48 16.58 -19.76 9.65
C ARG A 48 15.47 -20.29 10.56
N ASN A 49 15.83 -20.78 11.76
CA ASN A 49 14.86 -21.29 12.73
C ASN A 49 13.92 -20.19 13.24
N ARG A 50 14.42 -19.01 13.59
CA ARG A 50 13.56 -17.87 13.94
C ARG A 50 12.63 -17.45 12.81
N ARG A 51 13.08 -17.49 11.55
CA ARG A 51 12.26 -17.17 10.37
C ARG A 51 11.18 -18.20 10.15
N ARG A 52 11.51 -19.48 10.36
CA ARG A 52 10.55 -20.57 10.32
C ARG A 52 9.44 -20.40 11.35
N GLU A 53 9.79 -20.04 12.60
CA GLU A 53 8.79 -19.77 13.64
C GLU A 53 7.82 -18.64 13.27
N LEU A 54 8.36 -17.54 12.72
CA LEU A 54 7.53 -16.42 12.23
C LEU A 54 6.66 -16.83 11.05
N PHE A 55 7.21 -17.61 10.14
CA PHE A 55 6.47 -18.15 9.00
C PHE A 55 5.34 -19.09 9.47
N ALA A 56 5.61 -20.01 10.40
CA ALA A 56 4.61 -20.92 10.95
C ALA A 56 3.43 -20.16 11.56
N LYS A 57 3.72 -19.13 12.35
CA LYS A 57 2.67 -18.26 12.90
C LYS A 57 1.85 -17.58 11.79
N THR A 58 2.52 -17.02 10.79
CA THR A 58 1.84 -16.37 9.66
C THR A 58 0.97 -17.36 8.88
N LEU A 59 1.46 -18.58 8.67
CA LEU A 59 0.71 -19.64 7.99
C LEU A 59 -0.58 -20.00 8.77
N MET A 60 -0.48 -20.11 10.09
CA MET A 60 -1.66 -20.34 10.94
C MET A 60 -2.65 -19.16 10.87
N ASP A 61 -2.17 -17.92 10.90
CA ASP A 61 -3.00 -16.72 10.78
C ASP A 61 -3.75 -16.69 9.42
N VAL A 62 -3.08 -17.10 8.33
CA VAL A 62 -3.66 -17.18 6.97
C VAL A 62 -4.73 -18.26 6.90
N VAL A 63 -4.46 -19.45 7.44
CA VAL A 63 -5.42 -20.55 7.46
C VAL A 63 -6.67 -20.16 8.24
N ALA A 64 -6.50 -19.65 9.45
CA ALA A 64 -7.62 -19.23 10.30
C ALA A 64 -8.47 -18.11 9.63
N ALA A 65 -7.82 -17.14 8.98
CA ALA A 65 -8.52 -16.08 8.27
C ALA A 65 -9.38 -16.62 7.12
N ASN A 66 -8.86 -17.59 6.36
CA ASN A 66 -9.59 -18.17 5.23
C ASN A 66 -10.70 -19.13 5.68
N GLU A 67 -10.51 -19.87 6.77
CA GLU A 67 -11.54 -20.74 7.34
C GLU A 67 -12.75 -19.93 7.82
N GLU A 68 -12.53 -18.85 8.55
CA GLU A 68 -13.57 -17.96 9.04
C GLU A 68 -14.42 -17.38 7.89
N HIS A 69 -13.80 -16.96 6.79
CA HIS A 69 -14.52 -16.46 5.62
C HIS A 69 -15.26 -17.56 4.84
N ASN A 70 -14.81 -18.80 4.87
CA ASN A 70 -15.51 -19.93 4.24
C ASN A 70 -16.77 -20.33 5.00
N GLU A 71 -16.76 -20.27 6.33
CA GLU A 71 -17.94 -20.54 7.17
C GLU A 71 -19.05 -19.49 6.97
N GLU A 72 -18.67 -18.20 6.88
CA GLU A 72 -19.60 -17.09 6.65
C GLU A 72 -20.22 -17.09 5.25
N ALA A 73 -19.57 -17.70 4.26
CA ALA A 73 -19.89 -17.49 2.83
C ALA A 73 -20.44 -18.70 2.06
N GLY A 74 -20.66 -19.86 2.68
CA GLY A 74 -21.33 -21.00 1.99
C GLY A 74 -20.64 -21.49 0.71
N GLY A 75 -19.33 -21.67 0.74
CA GLY A 75 -18.62 -22.68 -0.03
C GLY A 75 -18.53 -22.64 -1.56
N SER A 76 -18.26 -21.52 -2.23
CA SER A 76 -17.81 -21.58 -3.64
C SER A 76 -16.59 -20.65 -3.86
N PRO A 77 -15.53 -21.10 -4.54
CA PRO A 77 -14.42 -20.22 -4.88
C PRO A 77 -14.86 -19.13 -5.85
N PRO A 78 -14.28 -17.91 -5.78
CA PRO A 78 -14.65 -16.80 -6.66
C PRO A 78 -14.28 -17.11 -8.12
N THR A 79 -15.20 -16.81 -9.04
CA THR A 79 -14.96 -16.86 -10.49
C THR A 79 -14.17 -15.63 -10.94
N VAL A 80 -13.25 -15.81 -11.88
CA VAL A 80 -12.18 -14.90 -12.31
C VAL A 80 -12.65 -13.64 -13.09
N SER A 81 -13.87 -13.18 -12.95
CA SER A 81 -14.32 -11.96 -13.62
C SER A 81 -14.95 -10.97 -12.65
N GLY A 82 -14.16 -9.97 -12.23
CA GLY A 82 -14.60 -8.89 -11.36
C GLY A 82 -13.93 -8.91 -9.97
N ILE A 83 -14.05 -7.81 -9.23
CA ILE A 83 -13.57 -7.70 -7.85
C ILE A 83 -14.52 -8.51 -6.97
N SER A 84 -13.97 -9.54 -6.29
CA SER A 84 -14.75 -10.34 -5.33
C SER A 84 -15.01 -9.57 -4.05
N SER A 85 -16.22 -9.69 -3.50
CA SER A 85 -16.51 -9.22 -2.14
C SER A 85 -15.82 -10.08 -1.06
N LYS A 86 -15.41 -11.31 -1.41
CA LYS A 86 -14.76 -12.22 -0.46
C LYS A 86 -13.29 -11.88 -0.30
N TYR A 87 -12.91 -11.59 0.94
CA TYR A 87 -11.51 -11.49 1.34
C TYR A 87 -10.80 -12.85 1.29
N VAL A 88 -9.57 -12.86 0.82
CA VAL A 88 -8.67 -14.03 0.89
C VAL A 88 -7.27 -13.60 1.32
N ALA A 89 -6.70 -14.34 2.26
CA ALA A 89 -5.31 -14.22 2.67
C ALA A 89 -4.44 -15.28 1.97
N ASP A 90 -3.16 -14.95 1.73
CA ASP A 90 -2.16 -15.89 1.22
C ASP A 90 -0.78 -15.56 1.80
N ILE A 91 0.12 -16.52 1.72
CA ILE A 91 1.52 -16.34 2.06
C ILE A 91 2.18 -15.44 1.01
N ASN A 92 2.82 -14.39 1.48
CA ASN A 92 3.58 -13.46 0.64
C ASN A 92 5.03 -13.32 1.11
N ALA A 93 5.83 -12.52 0.42
CA ALA A 93 7.27 -12.37 0.71
C ALA A 93 7.61 -11.89 2.14
N PHE A 94 6.64 -11.50 2.94
CA PHE A 94 6.84 -10.99 4.31
C PHE A 94 6.49 -12.01 5.39
N ALA A 95 6.06 -13.22 5.02
CA ALA A 95 5.54 -14.22 5.96
C ALA A 95 6.55 -14.66 7.05
N ASP A 96 7.84 -14.54 6.78
CA ASP A 96 8.92 -14.83 7.71
C ASP A 96 9.41 -13.59 8.50
N LEU A 97 8.71 -12.48 8.42
CA LEU A 97 9.08 -11.23 9.08
C LEU A 97 8.14 -10.90 10.23
N SER A 98 8.71 -10.39 11.33
CA SER A 98 7.88 -9.82 12.40
C SER A 98 7.19 -8.54 11.93
N ALA A 99 6.00 -8.26 12.48
CA ALA A 99 5.27 -7.04 12.19
C ALA A 99 6.13 -5.77 12.35
N LYS A 100 7.06 -5.73 13.31
CA LYS A 100 8.00 -4.61 13.50
C LYS A 100 8.97 -4.38 12.34
N ARG A 101 9.20 -5.34 11.45
CA ARG A 101 10.11 -5.22 10.30
C ARG A 101 9.41 -4.84 9.00
N ILE A 102 8.10 -5.01 8.93
CA ILE A 102 7.31 -4.78 7.71
C ILE A 102 6.90 -3.32 7.58
N HIS A 103 6.86 -2.56 8.70
CA HIS A 103 6.29 -1.22 8.72
C HIS A 103 7.32 -0.14 8.85
N SER A 104 7.01 0.84 8.51
CA SER A 104 6.23 2.03 8.55
C SER A 104 6.78 2.91 9.64
N GLY A 105 7.02 4.03 9.45
CA GLY A 105 7.35 5.07 10.38
C GLY A 105 6.44 6.25 10.11
N VAL A 106 5.13 6.06 10.13
CA VAL A 106 4.22 7.19 10.08
C VAL A 106 4.12 7.80 11.48
N VAL A 107 4.47 9.07 11.56
CA VAL A 107 4.16 9.93 12.71
C VAL A 107 2.98 10.79 12.31
N VAL A 108 1.82 10.57 12.94
CA VAL A 108 0.64 11.39 12.66
C VAL A 108 0.80 12.74 13.35
N ARG A 109 0.84 13.82 12.57
CA ARG A 109 0.77 15.21 13.05
C ARG A 109 -0.42 15.87 12.39
N GLY A 110 -1.03 16.86 13.05
CA GLY A 110 -2.23 17.54 12.58
C GLY A 110 -2.07 18.07 11.15
N ALA A 111 -3.04 17.76 10.31
CA ALA A 111 -3.15 18.31 8.98
C ALA A 111 -3.74 19.73 9.01
N HIS A 112 -3.44 20.55 8.02
CA HIS A 112 -4.16 21.79 7.81
C HIS A 112 -5.54 21.42 7.23
N LEU A 113 -6.57 21.42 8.09
CA LEU A 113 -7.94 21.08 7.72
C LEU A 113 -8.61 22.32 7.14
N ASP A 114 -9.09 22.26 5.90
CA ASP A 114 -9.91 23.32 5.33
C ASP A 114 -11.39 22.95 5.45
N ALA A 115 -11.99 23.38 6.56
CA ALA A 115 -13.40 23.14 6.85
C ALA A 115 -14.37 23.87 5.88
N ASN A 116 -13.87 24.77 5.02
CA ASN A 116 -14.68 25.56 4.08
C ASN A 116 -14.62 25.02 2.65
N TYR A 117 -13.86 23.96 2.40
CA TYR A 117 -13.80 23.39 1.06
C TYR A 117 -15.11 22.68 0.72
N GLN A 118 -15.77 23.16 -0.31
CA GLN A 118 -16.98 22.52 -0.84
C GLN A 118 -16.60 21.57 -1.96
N PHE A 119 -16.87 20.31 -1.77
CA PHE A 119 -16.74 19.31 -2.81
C PHE A 119 -17.92 19.36 -3.78
N ASN A 120 -17.67 18.95 -5.03
CA ASN A 120 -18.74 18.74 -5.98
C ASN A 120 -19.57 17.52 -5.54
N ASP A 121 -20.88 17.67 -5.39
CA ASP A 121 -21.80 16.60 -5.00
C ASP A 121 -22.13 15.63 -6.15
N ASP A 122 -21.90 16.04 -7.39
CA ASP A 122 -22.11 15.19 -8.60
C ASP A 122 -20.85 14.36 -8.87
N LEU A 123 -20.68 13.30 -8.09
CA LEU A 123 -19.51 12.43 -8.16
C LEU A 123 -19.81 11.18 -9.01
N PRO A 124 -18.85 10.73 -9.84
CA PRO A 124 -18.97 9.48 -10.58
C PRO A 124 -19.23 8.27 -9.66
N GLU A 125 -19.93 7.28 -10.15
CA GLU A 125 -20.19 6.04 -9.39
C GLU A 125 -18.91 5.27 -9.06
N SER A 126 -17.94 5.30 -9.99
CA SER A 126 -16.64 4.65 -9.83
C SER A 126 -15.53 5.48 -10.44
N VAL A 127 -14.35 5.33 -9.88
CA VAL A 127 -13.09 5.96 -10.35
C VAL A 127 -11.98 4.92 -10.31
N ASP A 128 -11.15 4.88 -11.36
CA ASP A 128 -9.96 4.02 -11.42
C ASP A 128 -8.80 4.78 -12.07
N TRP A 129 -7.95 5.37 -11.24
CA TRP A 129 -6.77 6.11 -11.69
C TRP A 129 -5.67 5.22 -12.24
N VAL A 130 -5.66 3.91 -11.88
CA VAL A 130 -4.74 2.94 -12.47
C VAL A 130 -5.10 2.72 -13.94
N ALA A 131 -6.37 2.45 -14.22
CA ALA A 131 -6.87 2.30 -15.59
C ALA A 131 -6.75 3.59 -16.41
N ALA A 132 -6.89 4.76 -15.77
CA ALA A 132 -6.69 6.07 -16.39
C ALA A 132 -5.21 6.39 -16.71
N GLY A 133 -4.26 5.58 -16.21
CA GLY A 133 -2.83 5.78 -16.39
C GLY A 133 -2.23 6.88 -15.51
N ALA A 134 -2.93 7.29 -14.47
CA ALA A 134 -2.48 8.28 -13.48
C ALA A 134 -1.80 7.66 -12.26
N VAL A 135 -1.43 6.40 -12.33
CA VAL A 135 -0.69 5.67 -11.30
C VAL A 135 0.49 4.97 -11.95
N GLY A 136 1.68 5.19 -11.38
CA GLY A 136 2.92 4.58 -11.84
C GLY A 136 3.06 3.11 -11.42
N PRO A 137 4.19 2.46 -11.76
CA PRO A 137 4.46 1.09 -11.36
C PRO A 137 4.47 0.92 -9.85
N VAL A 138 4.00 -0.24 -9.38
CA VAL A 138 3.99 -0.60 -7.97
C VAL A 138 5.41 -0.57 -7.41
N ARG A 139 5.58 0.18 -6.32
CA ARG A 139 6.86 0.32 -5.61
C ARG A 139 6.99 -0.65 -4.45
N ASN A 140 8.23 -0.96 -4.10
CA ASN A 140 8.55 -1.72 -2.90
C ASN A 140 9.50 -0.91 -2.02
N GLN A 141 9.03 -0.55 -0.82
CA GLN A 141 9.85 0.19 0.15
C GLN A 141 11.01 -0.63 0.74
N LEU A 142 11.00 -1.96 0.59
CA LEU A 142 12.01 -2.87 1.11
C LEU A 142 12.25 -2.66 2.63
N ASN A 143 13.51 -2.57 3.06
CA ASN A 143 13.89 -2.40 4.46
C ASN A 143 13.97 -0.91 4.90
N CYS A 144 13.22 -0.03 4.25
CA CYS A 144 13.17 1.40 4.54
C CYS A 144 11.75 1.81 4.94
N GLY A 145 11.57 2.39 6.12
CA GLY A 145 10.27 2.88 6.60
C GLY A 145 9.83 4.19 5.90
N CYS A 146 9.81 4.20 4.57
CA CYS A 146 9.54 5.38 3.75
C CYS A 146 8.19 5.37 3.03
N CYS A 147 7.19 4.65 3.56
CA CYS A 147 5.85 4.65 2.98
C CYS A 147 5.31 6.07 2.79
N TYR A 148 5.54 6.98 3.73
CA TYR A 148 5.19 8.39 3.63
C TYR A 148 5.75 9.06 2.35
N ALA A 149 7.01 8.77 2.01
CA ALA A 149 7.67 9.33 0.84
C ALA A 149 7.16 8.72 -0.48
N ILE A 150 6.96 7.39 -0.50
CA ILE A 150 6.43 6.67 -1.66
C ILE A 150 5.02 7.16 -1.98
N GLN A 151 4.16 7.25 -0.96
CA GLN A 151 2.76 7.61 -1.20
C GLN A 151 2.61 9.09 -1.59
N ALA A 152 3.40 9.98 -1.00
CA ALA A 152 3.42 11.38 -1.44
C ALA A 152 3.91 11.52 -2.89
N ALA A 153 4.96 10.82 -3.29
CA ALA A 153 5.42 10.80 -4.67
C ALA A 153 4.35 10.26 -5.61
N THR A 154 3.72 9.14 -5.27
CA THR A 154 2.64 8.52 -6.07
C THR A 154 1.45 9.46 -6.27
N MET A 155 1.01 10.13 -5.20
CA MET A 155 -0.07 11.12 -5.28
C MET A 155 0.33 12.31 -6.17
N ALA A 156 1.56 12.84 -6.00
CA ALA A 156 2.06 13.96 -6.79
C ALA A 156 2.15 13.61 -8.28
N GLU A 157 2.65 12.44 -8.62
CA GLU A 157 2.75 11.93 -10.00
C GLU A 157 1.39 11.86 -10.68
N GLY A 158 0.42 11.25 -10.00
CA GLY A 158 -0.92 11.08 -10.53
C GLY A 158 -1.62 12.42 -10.75
N ARG A 159 -1.58 13.30 -9.76
CA ARG A 159 -2.18 14.64 -9.88
C ARG A 159 -1.47 15.52 -10.91
N PHE A 160 -0.16 15.41 -11.03
CA PHE A 160 0.61 16.08 -12.08
C PHE A 160 0.19 15.59 -13.48
N GLN A 161 0.10 14.27 -13.66
CA GLN A 161 -0.32 13.66 -14.93
C GLN A 161 -1.75 14.06 -15.30
N ILE A 162 -2.70 14.03 -14.34
CA ILE A 162 -4.09 14.46 -14.55
C ILE A 162 -4.14 15.94 -14.99
N LYS A 163 -3.40 16.80 -14.29
CA LYS A 163 -3.41 18.24 -14.56
C LYS A 163 -2.75 18.61 -15.89
N THR A 164 -1.66 17.94 -16.27
CA THR A 164 -0.86 18.28 -17.45
C THR A 164 -1.22 17.47 -18.68
N GLY A 165 -1.85 16.30 -18.51
CA GLY A 165 -2.11 15.35 -19.60
C GLY A 165 -0.85 14.65 -20.14
N ILE A 166 0.33 14.86 -19.53
CA ILE A 166 1.60 14.27 -19.99
C ILE A 166 1.57 12.74 -19.85
N LYS A 167 1.83 12.05 -20.94
CA LYS A 167 1.92 10.59 -21.01
C LYS A 167 3.22 10.15 -21.72
N PRO A 168 3.90 9.09 -21.25
CA PRO A 168 3.59 8.30 -20.04
C PRO A 168 3.80 9.10 -18.75
N LEU A 169 3.22 8.63 -17.63
CA LEU A 169 3.44 9.20 -16.30
C LEU A 169 4.93 9.31 -15.99
N ILE A 170 5.35 10.45 -15.44
CA ILE A 170 6.74 10.71 -15.06
C ILE A 170 6.93 10.30 -13.58
N PRO A 171 7.77 9.29 -13.28
CA PRO A 171 8.05 8.91 -11.91
C PRO A 171 8.86 9.98 -11.16
N PHE A 172 8.43 10.31 -9.96
CA PHE A 172 9.09 11.27 -9.07
C PHE A 172 9.99 10.56 -8.05
N SER A 173 11.06 11.26 -7.64
CA SER A 173 12.08 10.68 -6.78
C SER A 173 11.60 10.50 -5.34
N VAL A 174 11.40 9.27 -4.94
CA VAL A 174 11.18 8.88 -3.55
C VAL A 174 12.45 9.12 -2.72
N GLN A 175 13.63 8.83 -3.28
CA GLN A 175 14.90 8.97 -2.57
C GLN A 175 15.21 10.43 -2.20
N GLN A 176 14.83 11.39 -3.05
CA GLN A 176 14.93 12.81 -2.69
C GLN A 176 14.17 13.11 -1.40
N ILE A 177 12.92 12.64 -1.28
CA ILE A 177 12.12 12.86 -0.08
C ILE A 177 12.79 12.21 1.13
N VAL A 178 13.24 10.94 1.02
CA VAL A 178 13.92 10.20 2.09
C VAL A 178 15.16 10.96 2.61
N ASP A 179 15.99 11.45 1.70
CA ASP A 179 17.28 12.03 2.06
C ASP A 179 17.18 13.51 2.47
N CYS A 180 16.28 14.27 1.83
CA CYS A 180 16.28 15.74 1.89
C CYS A 180 15.19 16.34 2.79
N SER A 181 14.12 15.61 3.12
CA SER A 181 12.99 16.16 3.90
C SER A 181 13.18 16.11 5.43
N LYS A 182 14.37 15.79 5.90
CA LYS A 182 14.67 15.70 7.35
C LYS A 182 14.49 17.02 8.07
N SER A 183 14.82 18.14 7.43
CA SER A 183 14.62 19.49 7.97
C SER A 183 13.13 19.87 8.09
N ALA A 184 12.26 19.23 7.32
CA ALA A 184 10.81 19.41 7.42
C ALA A 184 10.16 18.55 8.51
N GLY A 185 10.90 17.60 9.12
CA GLY A 185 10.41 16.77 10.23
C GLY A 185 10.44 15.27 9.96
N ASN A 186 10.73 14.83 8.74
CA ASN A 186 10.86 13.42 8.41
C ASN A 186 12.18 12.82 8.94
N ASN A 187 12.24 11.50 9.07
CA ASN A 187 13.40 10.79 9.62
C ASN A 187 13.96 9.70 8.68
N GLY A 188 13.92 9.96 7.38
CA GLY A 188 14.44 9.04 6.36
C GLY A 188 13.80 7.66 6.42
N CYS A 189 14.62 6.60 6.45
CA CYS A 189 14.14 5.22 6.57
C CYS A 189 13.59 4.84 7.95
N LYS A 190 13.67 5.74 8.93
CA LYS A 190 13.08 5.52 10.28
C LYS A 190 11.67 6.08 10.38
N GLY A 191 11.13 6.59 9.30
CA GLY A 191 9.77 7.07 9.21
C GLY A 191 9.63 8.55 8.91
N GLY A 192 8.39 8.98 8.73
CA GLY A 192 8.03 10.35 8.44
C GLY A 192 6.52 10.56 8.43
N ASN A 193 6.10 11.71 7.97
CA ASN A 193 4.73 12.18 7.97
C ASN A 193 4.38 12.73 6.58
N LEU A 194 3.16 12.48 6.14
CA LEU A 194 2.65 13.01 4.87
C LEU A 194 2.65 14.56 4.87
N VAL A 195 2.24 15.18 5.99
CA VAL A 195 2.21 16.65 6.13
C VAL A 195 3.61 17.25 5.96
N ASP A 196 4.60 16.74 6.72
CA ASP A 196 5.99 17.20 6.66
C ASP A 196 6.57 16.99 5.24
N THR A 197 6.14 15.92 4.57
CA THR A 197 6.53 15.64 3.19
C THR A 197 5.94 16.66 2.22
N TRP A 198 4.67 17.01 2.36
CA TRP A 198 4.05 18.02 1.51
C TRP A 198 4.62 19.42 1.75
N VAL A 199 4.95 19.77 3.00
CA VAL A 199 5.70 21.01 3.31
C VAL A 199 7.04 21.02 2.58
N TYR A 200 7.76 19.89 2.59
CA TYR A 200 9.02 19.77 1.86
C TYR A 200 8.82 19.93 0.34
N VAL A 201 7.89 19.17 -0.25
CA VAL A 201 7.64 19.19 -1.71
C VAL A 201 7.18 20.58 -2.18
N GLN A 202 6.33 21.26 -1.40
CA GLN A 202 5.89 22.62 -1.70
C GLN A 202 7.05 23.61 -1.76
N ASN A 203 8.00 23.51 -0.83
CA ASN A 203 9.09 24.48 -0.68
C ASN A 203 10.34 24.14 -1.51
N GLN A 204 10.51 22.91 -1.95
CA GLN A 204 11.73 22.45 -2.61
C GLN A 204 11.48 21.80 -3.99
N GLY A 205 10.22 21.57 -4.32
CA GLY A 205 9.88 20.81 -5.52
C GLY A 205 10.28 19.33 -5.43
N ILE A 206 10.19 18.65 -6.56
CA ILE A 206 10.58 17.24 -6.68
C ILE A 206 11.19 16.96 -8.06
N VAL A 207 12.28 16.15 -8.06
CA VAL A 207 12.98 15.74 -9.29
C VAL A 207 12.47 14.39 -9.80
N LYS A 208 12.86 14.06 -11.04
CA LYS A 208 12.57 12.76 -11.67
C LYS A 208 13.27 11.64 -10.91
N GLU A 209 12.61 10.49 -10.80
CA GLU A 209 13.20 9.27 -10.24
C GLU A 209 14.51 8.90 -10.96
N SER A 210 14.60 9.09 -12.28
CA SER A 210 15.81 8.80 -13.06
C SER A 210 17.01 9.67 -12.68
N ALA A 211 16.80 10.87 -12.14
CA ALA A 211 17.87 11.76 -11.68
C ALA A 211 18.30 11.46 -10.23
N TYR A 212 17.40 10.90 -9.44
CA TYR A 212 17.67 10.56 -8.04
C TYR A 212 17.02 9.21 -7.68
N PRO A 213 17.60 8.08 -8.13
CA PRO A 213 17.01 6.75 -8.01
C PRO A 213 16.89 6.28 -6.55
N TYR A 214 15.82 5.49 -6.31
CA TYR A 214 15.55 4.86 -5.01
C TYR A 214 16.58 3.81 -4.64
N THR A 215 17.08 3.85 -3.41
CA THR A 215 18.11 2.94 -2.90
C THR A 215 17.69 2.14 -1.67
N ALA A 216 16.50 2.39 -1.11
CA ALA A 216 16.00 1.79 0.13
C ALA A 216 16.93 1.99 1.36
N LYS A 217 17.70 3.05 1.38
CA LYS A 217 18.65 3.39 2.45
C LYS A 217 18.64 4.89 2.69
N ASP A 218 18.97 5.30 3.93
CA ASP A 218 19.24 6.69 4.24
C ASP A 218 20.49 7.18 3.52
N GLY A 219 20.40 8.35 2.91
CA GLY A 219 21.50 9.06 2.26
C GLY A 219 21.67 10.49 2.75
N LYS A 220 22.69 11.14 2.19
CA LYS A 220 22.84 12.60 2.27
C LYS A 220 22.10 13.23 1.11
N CYS A 221 21.40 14.33 1.37
CA CYS A 221 20.71 15.09 0.32
C CYS A 221 21.70 15.55 -0.76
N LYS A 222 21.42 15.17 -2.01
CA LYS A 222 22.21 15.56 -3.19
C LYS A 222 21.72 16.90 -3.71
N VAL A 223 22.05 17.99 -3.03
CA VAL A 223 21.54 19.34 -3.30
C VAL A 223 21.72 19.73 -4.77
N SER A 224 22.88 19.45 -5.38
CA SER A 224 23.14 19.77 -6.80
C SER A 224 22.22 19.04 -7.78
N VAL A 225 21.69 17.87 -7.40
CA VAL A 225 20.70 17.14 -8.20
C VAL A 225 19.31 17.77 -8.05
N VAL A 226 18.95 18.08 -6.80
CA VAL A 226 17.61 18.63 -6.45
C VAL A 226 17.42 20.02 -7.02
N THR A 227 18.46 20.88 -6.99
CA THR A 227 18.36 22.27 -7.47
C THR A 227 18.59 22.43 -8.96
N SER A 228 18.88 21.35 -9.71
CA SER A 228 19.07 21.39 -11.16
C SER A 228 17.72 21.49 -11.89
N PRO A 229 17.44 22.57 -12.64
CA PRO A 229 16.17 22.73 -13.36
C PRO A 229 15.90 21.60 -14.36
N ALA A 230 16.95 21.00 -14.93
CA ALA A 230 16.81 19.89 -15.89
C ALA A 230 16.25 18.60 -15.25
N ASN A 231 16.38 18.47 -13.93
CA ASN A 231 15.95 17.32 -13.18
C ASN A 231 14.54 17.49 -12.59
N GLN A 232 14.09 18.71 -12.40
CA GLN A 232 12.83 19.02 -11.72
C GLN A 232 11.61 18.58 -12.56
N CYS A 233 10.64 17.98 -11.88
CA CYS A 233 9.29 17.74 -12.38
C CYS A 233 8.33 18.80 -11.85
N LEU A 234 8.48 19.14 -10.58
CA LEU A 234 7.84 20.27 -9.90
C LEU A 234 8.95 21.12 -9.31
N ALA A 235 8.95 22.40 -9.64
CA ALA A 235 9.84 23.39 -9.01
C ALA A 235 9.29 23.75 -7.60
N ASP A 236 10.08 24.51 -6.86
CA ASP A 236 9.62 25.12 -5.62
C ASP A 236 8.36 25.96 -5.87
N HIS A 237 7.41 25.86 -4.94
CA HIS A 237 6.11 26.53 -5.02
C HIS A 237 5.21 26.19 -6.22
N ASP A 238 5.51 25.18 -7.06
CA ASP A 238 4.58 24.66 -8.05
C ASP A 238 3.37 23.99 -7.39
N VAL A 239 3.58 23.31 -6.26
CA VAL A 239 2.52 22.85 -5.36
C VAL A 239 2.00 24.06 -4.59
N LYS A 240 0.84 24.57 -4.96
CA LYS A 240 0.25 25.77 -4.37
C LYS A 240 -0.26 25.58 -2.95
N GLY A 241 -0.51 24.36 -2.56
CA GLY A 241 -0.97 23.97 -1.23
C GLY A 241 -1.36 22.51 -1.20
N TRP A 242 -1.64 22.05 -0.02
CA TRP A 242 -2.21 20.73 0.27
C TRP A 242 -3.25 20.91 1.38
N ARG A 243 -4.16 19.99 1.49
CA ARG A 243 -5.19 20.00 2.53
C ARG A 243 -5.42 18.58 3.05
N GLY A 244 -5.74 18.48 4.31
CA GLY A 244 -6.25 17.27 4.92
C GLY A 244 -7.77 17.21 4.77
N ILE A 245 -8.28 16.00 4.72
CA ILE A 245 -9.70 15.70 4.81
C ILE A 245 -10.00 15.42 6.29
N LEU A 246 -11.15 15.88 6.78
CA LEU A 246 -11.55 15.65 8.17
C LEU A 246 -11.64 14.14 8.44
N PRO A 247 -11.25 13.70 9.65
CA PRO A 247 -11.50 12.34 10.07
C PRO A 247 -12.99 11.98 9.93
N GLU A 248 -13.26 10.77 9.42
CA GLU A 248 -14.62 10.25 9.21
C GLU A 248 -15.46 11.01 8.14
N ASP A 249 -14.84 11.94 7.39
CA ASP A 249 -15.46 12.60 6.24
C ASP A 249 -15.32 11.73 4.95
N GLU A 250 -16.06 10.64 4.90
CA GLU A 250 -16.09 9.77 3.72
C GLU A 250 -16.57 10.49 2.46
N PRO A 251 -17.62 11.34 2.46
CA PRO A 251 -18.02 12.13 1.30
C PRO A 251 -16.90 13.04 0.79
N GLY A 252 -16.20 13.74 1.68
CA GLY A 252 -15.05 14.57 1.34
C GLY A 252 -13.90 13.76 0.77
N LEU A 253 -13.60 12.59 1.34
CA LEU A 253 -12.58 11.68 0.81
C LEU A 253 -12.96 11.17 -0.59
N ARG A 254 -14.23 10.79 -0.81
CA ARG A 254 -14.73 10.35 -2.11
C ARG A 254 -14.58 11.44 -3.17
N ALA A 255 -14.95 12.67 -2.82
CA ALA A 255 -14.81 13.82 -3.70
C ALA A 255 -13.33 14.11 -4.04
N ALA A 256 -12.44 14.06 -3.05
CA ALA A 256 -11.01 14.24 -3.29
C ALA A 256 -10.41 13.15 -4.18
N VAL A 257 -10.85 11.89 -4.02
CA VAL A 257 -10.41 10.77 -4.89
C VAL A 257 -10.99 10.89 -6.30
N ALA A 258 -12.18 11.48 -6.47
CA ALA A 258 -12.72 11.76 -7.80
C ALA A 258 -11.87 12.75 -8.59
N GLU A 259 -11.12 13.62 -7.92
CA GLU A 259 -10.19 14.58 -8.53
C GLU A 259 -8.78 14.03 -8.81
N GLY A 260 -8.40 12.91 -8.16
CA GLY A 260 -7.07 12.29 -8.31
C GLY A 260 -6.69 11.39 -7.13
N PRO A 261 -5.54 10.70 -7.21
CA PRO A 261 -5.03 9.89 -6.11
C PRO A 261 -4.90 10.67 -4.79
N VAL A 262 -5.18 10.01 -3.65
CA VAL A 262 -5.13 10.59 -2.30
C VAL A 262 -4.33 9.69 -1.39
N SER A 263 -3.31 10.24 -0.72
CA SER A 263 -2.52 9.49 0.26
C SER A 263 -3.19 9.54 1.63
N VAL A 264 -3.27 8.40 2.30
CA VAL A 264 -3.90 8.23 3.61
C VAL A 264 -3.03 7.41 4.56
N ASN A 265 -3.24 7.60 5.86
CA ASN A 265 -2.60 6.79 6.88
C ASN A 265 -3.55 5.69 7.36
N ILE A 266 -3.00 4.50 7.62
CA ILE A 266 -3.76 3.33 8.07
C ILE A 266 -3.07 2.61 9.22
N HIS A 267 -3.83 1.75 9.91
CA HIS A 267 -3.28 0.69 10.74
C HIS A 267 -2.99 -0.54 9.86
N ALA A 268 -1.72 -0.94 9.74
CA ALA A 268 -1.29 -2.03 8.87
C ALA A 268 -0.61 -3.19 9.61
N LEU A 269 -0.77 -3.30 10.94
CA LEU A 269 -0.16 -4.39 11.73
C LEU A 269 -1.03 -5.65 11.81
N SER A 270 -2.29 -5.58 11.41
CA SER A 270 -3.15 -6.75 11.32
C SER A 270 -2.49 -7.83 10.46
N ALA A 271 -2.48 -9.08 10.95
CA ALA A 271 -2.00 -10.21 10.16
C ALA A 271 -2.81 -10.38 8.86
N ARG A 272 -4.11 -10.10 8.92
CA ARG A 272 -5.02 -10.17 7.78
C ARG A 272 -4.67 -9.13 6.71
N PHE A 273 -4.44 -7.87 7.09
CA PHE A 273 -3.98 -6.84 6.15
C PHE A 273 -2.61 -7.20 5.54
N ARG A 274 -1.67 -7.67 6.35
CA ARG A 274 -0.32 -8.03 5.87
C ARG A 274 -0.32 -9.17 4.86
N ASN A 275 -1.21 -10.13 5.03
CA ASN A 275 -1.32 -11.33 4.19
C ASN A 275 -2.49 -11.25 3.20
N TYR A 276 -3.04 -10.06 2.98
CA TYR A 276 -4.09 -9.84 2.00
C TYR A 276 -3.65 -10.32 0.59
N ARG A 277 -4.53 -11.04 -0.09
CA ARG A 277 -4.29 -11.52 -1.45
C ARG A 277 -5.29 -10.95 -2.45
N PHE A 278 -6.59 -11.07 -2.21
CA PHE A 278 -7.65 -10.50 -3.06
C PHE A 278 -8.97 -10.36 -2.30
N GLY A 279 -9.96 -9.71 -2.94
CA GLY A 279 -11.27 -9.45 -2.39
C GLY A 279 -11.34 -8.15 -1.60
N VAL A 280 -12.50 -7.83 -1.02
CA VAL A 280 -12.68 -6.61 -0.25
C VAL A 280 -12.41 -6.87 1.23
N MET A 281 -11.43 -6.14 1.80
CA MET A 281 -11.16 -6.15 3.24
C MET A 281 -12.22 -5.35 3.97
N THR A 282 -12.84 -5.95 4.98
CA THR A 282 -13.74 -5.25 5.91
C THR A 282 -12.96 -4.65 7.07
N PRO A 283 -13.57 -3.87 7.97
CA PRO A 283 -12.92 -3.37 9.18
C PRO A 283 -12.25 -4.46 10.03
N LYS A 284 -12.79 -5.68 10.00
CA LYS A 284 -12.26 -6.84 10.72
C LYS A 284 -10.86 -7.22 10.23
N GLU A 285 -10.61 -7.19 8.92
CA GLU A 285 -9.31 -7.49 8.33
C GLU A 285 -8.31 -6.38 8.55
N CYS A 286 -8.76 -5.13 8.54
CA CYS A 286 -7.92 -3.97 8.82
C CYS A 286 -7.41 -3.97 10.27
N GLY A 287 -8.22 -4.46 11.21
CA GLY A 287 -7.90 -4.45 12.64
C GLY A 287 -7.93 -3.05 13.26
N GLU A 288 -7.68 -2.98 14.56
CA GLU A 288 -7.65 -1.71 15.31
C GLU A 288 -6.24 -1.41 15.82
N GLY A 289 -5.89 -0.13 15.89
CA GLY A 289 -4.60 0.30 16.42
C GLY A 289 -4.19 1.70 15.96
N ASN A 290 -2.99 2.09 16.37
CA ASN A 290 -2.41 3.37 15.93
C ASN A 290 -2.08 3.32 14.45
N LEU A 291 -2.28 4.45 13.76
CA LEU A 291 -1.86 4.64 12.39
C LEU A 291 -0.34 4.50 12.31
N ASN A 292 0.14 3.65 11.41
CA ASN A 292 1.55 3.28 11.33
C ASN A 292 2.06 3.05 9.90
N HIS A 293 1.19 3.20 8.90
CA HIS A 293 1.52 3.00 7.51
C HIS A 293 0.78 3.99 6.62
N ALA A 294 1.39 4.37 5.50
CA ALA A 294 0.77 5.19 4.48
C ALA A 294 0.51 4.36 3.22
N ILE A 295 -0.67 4.54 2.63
CA ILE A 295 -1.08 3.99 1.33
C ILE A 295 -1.69 5.10 0.47
N THR A 296 -1.93 4.84 -0.81
CA THR A 296 -2.64 5.79 -1.69
C THR A 296 -3.95 5.19 -2.16
N ILE A 297 -5.06 5.90 -1.96
CA ILE A 297 -6.33 5.58 -2.60
C ILE A 297 -6.23 6.01 -4.06
N VAL A 298 -6.43 5.05 -4.96
CA VAL A 298 -6.31 5.23 -6.41
C VAL A 298 -7.63 5.00 -7.15
N GLY A 299 -8.72 4.92 -6.41
CA GLY A 299 -10.05 4.79 -6.96
C GLY A 299 -11.07 4.29 -5.96
N TYR A 300 -12.28 4.14 -6.43
CA TYR A 300 -13.40 3.54 -5.68
C TYR A 300 -14.44 2.97 -6.64
N GLY A 301 -15.29 2.11 -6.13
CA GLY A 301 -16.36 1.50 -6.91
C GLY A 301 -17.26 0.58 -6.08
N LYS A 302 -17.90 -0.36 -6.77
CA LYS A 302 -18.76 -1.40 -6.19
C LYS A 302 -18.43 -2.75 -6.80
N THR A 303 -18.53 -3.82 -6.02
CA THR A 303 -18.48 -5.19 -6.52
C THR A 303 -19.81 -5.58 -7.20
N PRO A 304 -19.86 -6.71 -7.93
CA PRO A 304 -21.12 -7.24 -8.43
C PRO A 304 -22.17 -7.49 -7.35
N GLU A 305 -21.74 -7.81 -6.12
CA GLU A 305 -22.58 -8.00 -4.94
C GLU A 305 -22.99 -6.67 -4.26
N ASN A 306 -22.67 -5.54 -4.90
CA ASN A 306 -22.99 -4.20 -4.44
C ASN A 306 -22.24 -3.75 -3.16
N VAL A 307 -21.11 -4.41 -2.82
CA VAL A 307 -20.20 -3.95 -1.76
C VAL A 307 -19.37 -2.79 -2.28
N THR A 308 -19.43 -1.65 -1.62
CA THR A 308 -18.64 -0.46 -1.98
C THR A 308 -17.21 -0.57 -1.44
N TYR A 309 -16.23 -0.13 -2.23
CA TYR A 309 -14.83 -0.24 -1.85
C TYR A 309 -14.01 1.00 -2.21
N TRP A 310 -12.89 1.16 -1.50
CA TRP A 310 -11.73 1.93 -1.90
C TRP A 310 -10.72 1.02 -2.60
N LYS A 311 -10.24 1.43 -3.78
CA LYS A 311 -9.09 0.80 -4.44
C LYS A 311 -7.82 1.48 -3.94
N VAL A 312 -6.92 0.71 -3.32
CA VAL A 312 -5.73 1.23 -2.66
C VAL A 312 -4.45 0.66 -3.26
N LEU A 313 -3.41 1.49 -3.35
CA LEU A 313 -2.07 1.10 -3.77
C LEU A 313 -1.14 1.09 -2.54
N ASN A 314 -0.51 -0.07 -2.31
CA ASN A 314 0.47 -0.26 -1.26
C ASN A 314 1.91 -0.10 -1.77
N SER A 315 2.87 0.01 -0.85
CA SER A 315 4.30 0.13 -1.13
C SER A 315 5.11 -1.12 -0.74
N TRP A 316 4.48 -2.29 -0.76
CA TRP A 316 5.12 -3.56 -0.39
C TRP A 316 5.42 -4.46 -1.59
N GLY A 317 5.46 -3.89 -2.79
CA GLY A 317 5.73 -4.60 -4.03
C GLY A 317 4.55 -5.44 -4.54
N PRO A 318 4.72 -6.10 -5.70
CA PRO A 318 3.62 -6.79 -6.39
C PRO A 318 3.20 -8.11 -5.74
N THR A 319 3.94 -8.60 -4.74
CA THR A 319 3.58 -9.85 -4.05
C THR A 319 2.51 -9.65 -2.96
N TRP A 320 2.20 -8.41 -2.60
CA TRP A 320 1.09 -8.08 -1.72
C TRP A 320 -0.16 -7.77 -2.55
N GLY A 321 -1.29 -8.37 -2.17
CA GLY A 321 -2.56 -8.15 -2.82
C GLY A 321 -2.58 -8.55 -4.31
N GLU A 322 -3.33 -7.83 -5.10
CA GLU A 322 -3.45 -7.96 -6.53
C GLU A 322 -2.41 -7.04 -7.22
N ASP A 323 -1.19 -7.55 -7.38
CA ASP A 323 -0.05 -6.78 -7.92
C ASP A 323 0.18 -5.43 -7.19
N GLY A 324 0.12 -5.45 -5.84
CA GLY A 324 0.31 -4.27 -4.99
C GLY A 324 -0.96 -3.43 -4.77
N ILE A 325 -2.06 -3.83 -5.38
CA ILE A 325 -3.39 -3.23 -5.21
C ILE A 325 -4.17 -4.02 -4.18
N GLY A 326 -4.99 -3.32 -3.38
CA GLY A 326 -5.97 -3.91 -2.49
C GLY A 326 -7.30 -3.19 -2.56
N TYR A 327 -8.32 -3.83 -2.00
CA TYR A 327 -9.66 -3.25 -1.89
C TYR A 327 -10.08 -3.25 -0.43
N VAL A 328 -10.53 -2.10 0.04
CA VAL A 328 -10.99 -1.89 1.43
C VAL A 328 -12.44 -1.45 1.36
N GLU A 329 -13.30 -2.06 2.16
CA GLU A 329 -14.70 -1.69 2.21
C GLU A 329 -14.87 -0.21 2.51
N ARG A 330 -15.69 0.46 1.70
CA ARG A 330 -16.07 1.85 1.87
C ARG A 330 -17.39 1.90 2.63
N ILE A 331 -17.32 2.34 3.88
CA ILE A 331 -18.44 2.31 4.80
C ILE A 331 -19.20 3.64 4.71
N THR A 332 -20.51 3.56 4.53
CA THR A 332 -21.41 4.73 4.58
C THR A 332 -21.48 5.29 6.00
N PRO A 333 -21.64 6.63 6.20
CA PRO A 333 -21.64 7.26 7.53
C PRO A 333 -22.57 6.56 8.52
N GLY A 334 -22.04 6.21 9.69
CA GLY A 334 -22.77 5.53 10.77
C GLY A 334 -22.17 4.21 11.24
N TYR A 335 -21.15 3.67 10.57
CA TYR A 335 -20.41 2.47 11.00
C TYR A 335 -18.98 2.79 11.43
N PRO A 336 -18.47 2.15 12.49
CA PRO A 336 -17.15 2.47 13.01
C PRO A 336 -16.01 1.81 12.19
N ARG A 337 -15.13 2.64 11.66
CA ARG A 337 -13.67 2.49 11.54
C ARG A 337 -13.08 1.45 10.57
N GLY A 338 -12.82 1.87 9.32
CA GLY A 338 -11.87 1.18 8.46
C GLY A 338 -10.61 2.02 8.18
N ILE A 339 -10.71 3.09 7.43
CA ILE A 339 -9.62 4.05 7.17
C ILE A 339 -9.82 5.23 8.13
N LYS A 340 -8.86 5.47 9.02
CA LYS A 340 -8.82 6.72 9.80
C LYS A 340 -8.05 7.73 8.95
N ASP A 341 -8.76 8.78 8.59
CA ASP A 341 -8.19 9.93 7.91
C ASP A 341 -7.19 10.62 8.86
N GLY A 342 -5.97 10.78 8.40
CA GLY A 342 -4.88 11.41 9.13
C GLY A 342 -4.50 12.76 8.56
#